data_c9de6d801dc6ee6005cefc7f61f8029c
#
_entry.id   c9de6d801dc6ee6005cefc7f61f8029c
#
_cell.length_a   1.000
_cell.length_b   1.000
_cell.length_c   1.000
_cell.angle_alpha   90.00
_cell.angle_beta   90.00
_cell.angle_gamma   90.00
#
_symmetry.space_group_name_H-M   'P 1'
#
loop_
_entity.id
_entity.type
_entity.pdbx_description
1 polymer ?
#
loop_
_entity_poly.entity_id
_entity_poly.type
_entity_poly.pdbx_seq_one_letter_code
_entity_poly.pdbx_strand_id
1 'polypeptide(L)'
;MKNIIKLAYVVLCTLVVSCSSFLDEKPQSDFMQEGTGTEDQESKYGSLADAQAELQGAYESFKADIFQSENYTIGDVQSDNCYIGGDGVAEQEFDLLKLTSTNYKVELVWSQYYSMAGTATSVIENTKMMDPTSTVAEERNRVIAEAKFLRAWAYFDIVRLWGDAPMVLDLIPTITAENLDKWYPVMYPERSATDKIYDQILDDLNEENTIRYLVSKNKGIFQATKGAAYALRAKVLATRGEKSTRDYTKVVEACDKVIAEGYTLVSNFDELWQPDKKFSSESIFEVYYTSDAPNWAYWVLLKEDDGSVTWRRYCTPTHDLVAKFDKEKDTRYASSILWKSVPYDTYWPADSYPLSYKIREKTSNIILMRLADILLLKAEALVELDRTPEAIRIVNSIRERAGFAPSSLDENMGQARGRLAVENERQLELYMEGQRWFDLVRNNRLLEVMQKHKDKDGRLLFAGLQAFRQLWP
;
A
#
# COMPACT_ATOMS: atom_id res chain seq x y z
N MET A 1 35.01 50.37 -51.25
CA MET A 1 33.96 50.46 -50.23
C MET A 1 32.57 49.99 -50.71
N LYS A 2 32.07 50.42 -51.88
CA LYS A 2 30.72 50.02 -52.34
C LYS A 2 30.52 48.54 -52.59
N ASN A 3 31.57 47.79 -52.98
CA ASN A 3 31.46 46.35 -53.28
C ASN A 3 31.54 45.48 -52.00
N ILE A 4 32.20 45.95 -50.95
CA ILE A 4 32.27 45.24 -49.64
C ILE A 4 30.94 45.33 -48.91
N ILE A 5 30.22 46.47 -49.02
CA ILE A 5 28.87 46.66 -48.42
C ILE A 5 27.83 45.78 -49.10
N LYS A 6 27.93 45.59 -50.44
CA LYS A 6 27.02 44.66 -51.14
C LYS A 6 27.27 43.19 -50.82
N LEU A 7 28.52 42.80 -50.61
CA LEU A 7 28.86 41.42 -50.16
C LEU A 7 28.38 41.17 -48.74
N ALA A 8 28.51 42.17 -47.83
CA ALA A 8 27.99 42.06 -46.45
C ALA A 8 26.48 41.95 -46.38
N TYR A 9 25.75 42.64 -47.30
CA TYR A 9 24.28 42.53 -47.35
C TYR A 9 23.80 41.16 -47.90
N VAL A 10 24.52 40.57 -48.87
CA VAL A 10 24.18 39.26 -49.38
C VAL A 10 24.47 38.17 -48.35
N VAL A 11 25.56 38.24 -47.58
CA VAL A 11 25.88 37.32 -46.50
C VAL A 11 24.90 37.45 -45.32
N LEU A 12 24.41 38.67 -45.03
CA LEU A 12 23.43 38.89 -43.97
C LEU A 12 22.03 38.35 -44.35
N CYS A 13 21.64 38.45 -45.65
CA CYS A 13 20.36 37.90 -46.11
C CYS A 13 20.36 36.35 -46.26
N THR A 14 21.51 35.71 -46.39
CA THR A 14 21.60 34.24 -46.43
C THR A 14 21.59 33.59 -45.04
N LEU A 15 21.84 34.39 -43.98
CA LEU A 15 21.79 33.89 -42.57
C LEU A 15 20.38 33.92 -41.96
N VAL A 16 19.37 34.48 -42.66
CA VAL A 16 17.97 34.59 -42.16
C VAL A 16 17.05 33.52 -42.73
N VAL A 17 17.53 32.64 -43.64
CA VAL A 17 16.69 31.60 -44.31
C VAL A 17 16.90 30.21 -43.72
N SER A 18 17.70 30.08 -42.67
CA SER A 18 17.98 28.76 -42.11
C SER A 18 17.50 28.67 -40.67
N CYS A 19 16.23 28.52 -40.44
CA CYS A 19 15.71 27.98 -39.15
C CYS A 19 14.17 27.82 -39.15
N SER A 20 13.49 27.61 -40.29
CA SER A 20 12.06 27.25 -40.21
C SER A 20 11.84 25.76 -39.95
N SER A 21 12.77 24.89 -40.30
CA SER A 21 12.62 23.46 -40.08
C SER A 21 13.14 22.95 -38.71
N PHE A 22 13.88 23.79 -37.98
CA PHE A 22 14.35 23.41 -36.62
C PHE A 22 13.24 23.55 -35.58
N LEU A 23 12.19 24.30 -35.84
CA LEU A 23 11.02 24.45 -34.96
C LEU A 23 9.90 23.46 -35.30
N ASP A 24 10.02 22.72 -36.39
CA ASP A 24 9.04 21.71 -36.81
C ASP A 24 9.47 20.27 -36.45
N GLU A 25 10.48 20.07 -35.61
CA GLU A 25 10.78 18.73 -35.09
C GLU A 25 9.68 18.32 -34.12
N LYS A 26 8.92 17.30 -34.50
CA LYS A 26 7.97 16.63 -33.61
C LYS A 26 8.73 16.06 -32.42
N PRO A 27 8.23 16.24 -31.17
CA PRO A 27 8.84 15.61 -30.00
C PRO A 27 8.95 14.10 -30.21
N GLN A 28 10.15 13.55 -30.06
CA GLN A 28 10.42 12.11 -30.17
C GLN A 28 10.03 11.33 -28.89
N SER A 29 8.98 11.72 -28.19
CA SER A 29 8.44 10.91 -27.10
C SER A 29 7.29 10.07 -27.64
N ASP A 30 7.41 8.75 -27.55
CA ASP A 30 6.41 7.74 -27.94
C ASP A 30 5.04 7.87 -27.21
N PHE A 31 4.82 8.96 -26.46
CA PHE A 31 3.59 9.26 -25.74
C PHE A 31 2.63 10.24 -26.44
N MET A 32 2.96 10.72 -27.65
CA MET A 32 2.02 11.54 -28.43
C MET A 32 1.41 10.69 -29.55
N GLN A 33 0.28 10.04 -29.27
CA GLN A 33 -0.65 9.65 -30.32
C GLN A 33 -1.28 10.91 -30.92
N GLU A 34 -1.19 11.07 -32.25
CA GLU A 34 -1.88 12.14 -32.97
C GLU A 34 -3.40 11.97 -32.78
N GLY A 35 -3.97 12.65 -31.78
CA GLY A 35 -5.41 12.81 -31.64
C GLY A 35 -5.87 13.98 -32.51
N THR A 36 -6.76 13.74 -33.44
CA THR A 36 -7.49 14.78 -34.15
C THR A 36 -8.26 15.60 -33.13
N GLY A 37 -7.92 16.89 -33.00
CA GLY A 37 -8.53 17.81 -32.02
C GLY A 37 -10.02 18.04 -32.28
N THR A 38 -10.85 17.22 -31.65
CA THR A 38 -12.27 17.49 -31.44
C THR A 38 -12.55 17.44 -29.96
N GLU A 39 -13.45 18.28 -29.44
CA GLU A 39 -13.79 18.37 -28.01
C GLU A 39 -14.42 17.10 -27.44
N ASP A 40 -14.81 16.15 -28.28
CA ASP A 40 -15.31 14.84 -27.88
C ASP A 40 -14.14 13.86 -27.77
N GLN A 41 -13.67 13.61 -26.54
CA GLN A 41 -12.72 12.52 -26.29
C GLN A 41 -13.42 11.19 -26.58
N GLU A 42 -12.97 10.49 -27.61
CA GLU A 42 -13.37 9.10 -27.84
C GLU A 42 -12.52 8.17 -26.97
N SER A 43 -13.10 7.02 -26.61
CA SER A 43 -12.36 5.97 -25.92
C SER A 43 -11.15 5.53 -26.74
N LYS A 44 -10.00 5.39 -26.10
CA LYS A 44 -8.82 4.77 -26.74
C LYS A 44 -8.97 3.27 -26.93
N TYR A 45 -9.98 2.64 -26.33
CA TYR A 45 -10.21 1.20 -26.42
C TYR A 45 -11.11 0.85 -27.61
N GLY A 46 -10.58 -0.01 -28.48
CA GLY A 46 -11.36 -0.60 -29.57
C GLY A 46 -12.26 -1.75 -29.10
N SER A 47 -11.97 -2.33 -27.94
CA SER A 47 -12.70 -3.45 -27.37
C SER A 47 -12.60 -3.50 -25.85
N LEU A 48 -13.49 -4.25 -25.19
CA LEU A 48 -13.39 -4.48 -23.74
C LEU A 48 -12.10 -5.25 -23.36
N ALA A 49 -11.55 -6.05 -24.27
CA ALA A 49 -10.28 -6.76 -24.04
C ALA A 49 -9.11 -5.79 -23.88
N ASP A 50 -9.12 -4.64 -24.58
CA ASP A 50 -8.09 -3.61 -24.42
C ASP A 50 -8.16 -2.99 -23.02
N ALA A 51 -9.38 -2.69 -22.54
CA ALA A 51 -9.60 -2.20 -21.17
C ALA A 51 -9.15 -3.22 -20.12
N GLN A 52 -9.42 -4.51 -20.35
CA GLN A 52 -8.99 -5.59 -19.45
C GLN A 52 -7.46 -5.75 -19.46
N ALA A 53 -6.80 -5.58 -20.60
CA ALA A 53 -5.35 -5.66 -20.69
C ALA A 53 -4.67 -4.51 -19.91
N GLU A 54 -5.18 -3.28 -20.00
CA GLU A 54 -4.66 -2.16 -19.22
C GLU A 54 -4.98 -2.30 -17.73
N LEU A 55 -6.16 -2.81 -17.38
CA LEU A 55 -6.51 -3.16 -16.00
C LEU A 55 -5.53 -4.19 -15.41
N GLN A 56 -5.14 -5.20 -16.19
CA GLN A 56 -4.13 -6.17 -15.76
C GLN A 56 -2.78 -5.48 -15.51
N GLY A 57 -2.39 -4.52 -16.35
CA GLY A 57 -1.22 -3.67 -16.11
C GLY A 57 -1.30 -2.90 -14.79
N ALA A 58 -2.49 -2.39 -14.43
CA ALA A 58 -2.70 -1.74 -13.14
C ALA A 58 -2.55 -2.72 -11.95
N TYR A 59 -2.97 -3.97 -12.08
CA TYR A 59 -2.72 -5.00 -11.06
C TYR A 59 -1.24 -5.34 -10.91
N GLU A 60 -0.46 -5.30 -11.99
CA GLU A 60 1.00 -5.52 -11.92
C GLU A 60 1.72 -4.47 -11.07
N SER A 61 1.12 -3.29 -10.85
CA SER A 61 1.65 -2.28 -9.91
C SER A 61 1.81 -2.83 -8.49
N PHE A 62 1.04 -3.86 -8.08
CA PHE A 62 1.24 -4.53 -6.79
C PHE A 62 2.51 -5.38 -6.71
N LYS A 63 3.18 -5.61 -7.82
CA LYS A 63 4.50 -6.25 -7.86
C LYS A 63 5.65 -5.25 -7.87
N ALA A 64 5.36 -3.94 -7.72
CA ALA A 64 6.37 -2.91 -7.59
C ALA A 64 7.09 -2.98 -6.23
N ASP A 65 8.24 -2.33 -6.12
CA ASP A 65 9.10 -2.36 -4.94
C ASP A 65 8.37 -1.92 -3.66
N ILE A 66 7.39 -1.00 -3.80
CA ILE A 66 6.59 -0.54 -2.68
C ILE A 66 5.92 -1.68 -1.90
N PHE A 67 5.42 -2.69 -2.57
CA PHE A 67 4.76 -3.82 -1.91
C PHE A 67 5.73 -4.93 -1.50
N GLN A 68 6.90 -5.01 -2.13
CA GLN A 68 7.89 -6.04 -1.88
C GLN A 68 8.96 -5.65 -0.84
N SER A 69 9.21 -4.35 -0.66
CA SER A 69 10.23 -3.83 0.25
C SER A 69 9.68 -2.71 1.13
N GLU A 70 9.16 -1.64 0.51
CA GLU A 70 8.83 -0.41 1.22
C GLU A 70 7.62 -0.58 2.15
N ASN A 71 6.71 -1.50 1.86
CA ASN A 71 5.58 -1.83 2.74
C ASN A 71 6.06 -2.25 4.14
N TYR A 72 7.16 -3.02 4.22
CA TYR A 72 7.75 -3.42 5.50
C TYR A 72 8.54 -2.28 6.15
N THR A 73 9.29 -1.52 5.33
CA THR A 73 10.04 -0.36 5.80
C THR A 73 9.11 0.70 6.39
N ILE A 74 8.02 1.01 5.69
CA ILE A 74 7.03 2.00 6.14
C ILE A 74 6.20 1.47 7.32
N GLY A 75 5.70 0.24 7.20
CA GLY A 75 4.71 -0.27 8.14
C GLY A 75 5.29 -0.89 9.42
N ASP A 76 6.47 -1.47 9.34
CA ASP A 76 7.09 -2.19 10.46
C ASP A 76 8.36 -1.51 10.96
N VAL A 77 9.26 -1.04 10.07
CA VAL A 77 10.54 -0.45 10.50
C VAL A 77 10.38 0.96 11.08
N GLN A 78 9.50 1.79 10.53
CA GLN A 78 9.18 3.09 11.15
C GLN A 78 8.52 2.98 12.52
N SER A 79 8.22 1.76 12.98
CA SER A 79 7.55 1.48 14.24
C SER A 79 8.44 0.76 15.25
N ASP A 80 7.85 0.33 16.38
CA ASP A 80 8.50 -0.46 17.42
C ASP A 80 8.71 -1.95 17.04
N ASN A 81 8.31 -2.36 15.83
CA ASN A 81 8.41 -3.76 15.39
C ASN A 81 9.82 -4.13 14.93
N CYS A 82 10.42 -3.32 14.08
CA CYS A 82 11.62 -3.69 13.35
C CYS A 82 12.64 -2.54 13.29
N TYR A 83 13.86 -2.89 12.88
CA TYR A 83 14.92 -1.96 12.53
C TYR A 83 15.62 -2.39 11.24
N ILE A 84 16.43 -1.50 10.65
CA ILE A 84 17.26 -1.81 9.48
C ILE A 84 18.55 -2.51 9.94
N GLY A 85 18.62 -3.82 9.72
CA GLY A 85 19.79 -4.63 10.09
C GLY A 85 20.94 -4.55 9.08
N GLY A 86 20.69 -4.06 7.87
CA GLY A 86 21.66 -3.88 6.81
C GLY A 86 22.22 -2.45 6.70
N ASP A 87 22.88 -2.17 5.59
CA ASP A 87 23.60 -0.91 5.35
C ASP A 87 22.89 0.04 4.36
N GLY A 88 21.59 -0.18 4.10
CA GLY A 88 20.79 0.69 3.23
C GLY A 88 20.62 2.08 3.82
N VAL A 89 21.34 3.09 3.29
CA VAL A 89 21.32 4.46 3.81
C VAL A 89 19.93 5.09 3.73
N ALA A 90 19.22 4.89 2.61
CA ALA A 90 17.88 5.44 2.42
C ALA A 90 16.86 4.76 3.35
N GLU A 91 16.98 3.46 3.54
CA GLU A 91 16.14 2.68 4.45
C GLU A 91 16.39 3.05 5.92
N GLN A 92 17.63 3.37 6.30
CA GLN A 92 17.96 3.83 7.66
C GLN A 92 17.30 5.18 8.01
N GLU A 93 17.00 6.05 7.04
CA GLU A 93 16.23 7.27 7.33
C GLU A 93 14.82 6.99 7.83
N PHE A 94 14.19 5.88 7.39
CA PHE A 94 12.89 5.43 7.92
C PHE A 94 13.02 4.93 9.36
N ASP A 95 14.00 4.09 9.62
CA ASP A 95 14.30 3.55 10.96
C ASP A 95 14.58 4.66 11.98
N LEU A 96 15.41 5.62 11.58
CA LEU A 96 15.79 6.76 12.43
C LEU A 96 14.73 7.88 12.46
N LEU A 97 13.65 7.77 11.73
CA LEU A 97 12.59 8.78 11.58
C LEU A 97 13.16 10.15 11.13
N LYS A 98 14.11 10.11 10.20
CA LYS A 98 14.82 11.27 9.64
C LYS A 98 14.60 11.41 8.14
N LEU A 99 13.40 11.05 7.68
CA LEU A 99 13.06 11.15 6.27
C LEU A 99 13.19 12.58 5.75
N THR A 100 13.80 12.70 4.59
CA THR A 100 13.96 13.96 3.86
C THR A 100 13.27 13.90 2.51
N SER A 101 12.93 15.06 1.95
CA SER A 101 12.35 15.14 0.59
C SER A 101 13.33 14.68 -0.52
N THR A 102 14.60 14.50 -0.19
CA THR A 102 15.62 14.01 -1.13
C THR A 102 15.85 12.51 -1.03
N ASN A 103 15.16 11.82 -0.12
CA ASN A 103 15.20 10.36 -0.06
C ASN A 103 14.51 9.77 -1.29
N TYR A 104 15.27 9.07 -2.14
CA TYR A 104 14.74 8.53 -3.39
C TYR A 104 13.62 7.49 -3.20
N LYS A 105 13.55 6.84 -2.03
CA LYS A 105 12.46 5.92 -1.71
C LYS A 105 11.14 6.65 -1.51
N VAL A 106 11.15 7.86 -0.98
CA VAL A 106 9.94 8.69 -0.86
C VAL A 106 9.40 9.04 -2.25
N GLU A 107 10.29 9.45 -3.18
CA GLU A 107 9.92 9.72 -4.57
C GLU A 107 9.42 8.45 -5.28
N LEU A 108 10.08 7.31 -5.08
CA LEU A 108 9.70 6.02 -5.63
C LEU A 108 8.27 5.64 -5.19
N VAL A 109 7.99 5.70 -3.90
CA VAL A 109 6.67 5.38 -3.32
C VAL A 109 5.58 6.31 -3.88
N TRP A 110 5.87 7.61 -3.93
CA TRP A 110 4.97 8.60 -4.51
C TRP A 110 4.65 8.27 -5.98
N SER A 111 5.68 8.11 -6.80
CA SER A 111 5.50 7.87 -8.24
C SER A 111 4.76 6.56 -8.54
N GLN A 112 5.03 5.49 -7.79
CA GLN A 112 4.36 4.20 -7.96
C GLN A 112 2.86 4.28 -7.62
N TYR A 113 2.48 4.95 -6.52
CA TYR A 113 1.05 5.12 -6.20
C TYR A 113 0.33 6.02 -7.21
N TYR A 114 0.96 7.10 -7.65
CA TYR A 114 0.34 7.95 -8.68
C TYR A 114 0.25 7.27 -10.04
N SER A 115 1.22 6.42 -10.40
CA SER A 115 1.14 5.58 -11.59
C SER A 115 -0.04 4.61 -11.51
N MET A 116 -0.23 3.93 -10.37
CA MET A 116 -1.39 3.05 -10.14
C MET A 116 -2.71 3.82 -10.24
N ALA A 117 -2.82 4.98 -9.59
CA ALA A 117 -4.03 5.81 -9.62
C ALA A 117 -4.33 6.34 -11.02
N GLY A 118 -3.30 6.76 -11.76
CA GLY A 118 -3.41 7.25 -13.14
C GLY A 118 -3.87 6.17 -14.11
N THR A 119 -3.24 4.98 -14.05
CA THR A 119 -3.65 3.84 -14.88
C THR A 119 -5.09 3.42 -14.56
N ALA A 120 -5.45 3.35 -13.28
CA ALA A 120 -6.82 3.03 -12.88
C ALA A 120 -7.83 4.09 -13.36
N THR A 121 -7.50 5.39 -13.28
CA THR A 121 -8.32 6.48 -13.82
C THR A 121 -8.47 6.34 -15.32
N SER A 122 -7.39 6.02 -16.04
CA SER A 122 -7.42 5.78 -17.49
C SER A 122 -8.39 4.64 -17.85
N VAL A 123 -8.31 3.51 -17.15
CA VAL A 123 -9.23 2.39 -17.36
C VAL A 123 -10.68 2.80 -17.10
N ILE A 124 -10.95 3.51 -16.00
CA ILE A 124 -12.31 3.93 -15.63
C ILE A 124 -12.90 4.83 -16.72
N GLU A 125 -12.20 5.91 -17.08
CA GLU A 125 -12.76 6.92 -17.95
C GLU A 125 -12.85 6.46 -19.40
N ASN A 126 -11.82 5.77 -19.93
CA ASN A 126 -11.91 5.21 -21.28
C ASN A 126 -12.99 4.10 -21.39
N THR A 127 -13.16 3.27 -20.36
CA THR A 127 -14.21 2.26 -20.37
C THR A 127 -15.62 2.87 -20.31
N LYS A 128 -15.82 3.99 -19.63
CA LYS A 128 -17.09 4.73 -19.62
C LYS A 128 -17.43 5.32 -21.01
N MET A 129 -16.44 5.76 -21.76
CA MET A 129 -16.61 6.35 -23.09
C MET A 129 -16.83 5.30 -24.20
N MET A 130 -16.63 4.01 -23.93
CA MET A 130 -16.92 2.95 -24.91
C MET A 130 -18.41 2.93 -25.29
N ASP A 131 -18.69 2.61 -26.56
CA ASP A 131 -20.06 2.41 -27.03
C ASP A 131 -20.79 1.38 -26.15
N PRO A 132 -21.87 1.76 -25.46
CA PRO A 132 -22.61 0.85 -24.60
C PRO A 132 -23.22 -0.35 -25.32
N THR A 133 -23.37 -0.27 -26.66
CA THR A 133 -23.90 -1.36 -27.49
C THR A 133 -22.83 -2.37 -27.90
N SER A 134 -21.56 -2.03 -27.79
CA SER A 134 -20.43 -2.87 -28.18
C SER A 134 -19.99 -3.87 -27.11
N THR A 135 -20.50 -3.76 -25.87
CA THR A 135 -20.08 -4.56 -24.71
C THR A 135 -21.25 -5.00 -23.87
N VAL A 136 -21.09 -6.12 -23.13
CA VAL A 136 -22.03 -6.51 -22.09
C VAL A 136 -21.88 -5.54 -20.91
N ALA A 137 -22.97 -4.85 -20.57
CA ALA A 137 -22.95 -3.79 -19.54
C ALA A 137 -22.40 -4.27 -18.18
N GLU A 138 -22.68 -5.51 -17.80
CA GLU A 138 -22.20 -6.08 -16.53
C GLU A 138 -20.68 -6.28 -16.53
N GLU A 139 -20.11 -6.77 -17.63
CA GLU A 139 -18.65 -6.96 -17.76
C GLU A 139 -17.92 -5.62 -17.80
N ARG A 140 -18.47 -4.63 -18.52
CA ARG A 140 -17.96 -3.26 -18.53
C ARG A 140 -17.95 -2.65 -17.12
N ASN A 141 -19.05 -2.78 -16.38
CA ASN A 141 -19.16 -2.28 -15.02
C ASN A 141 -18.20 -3.01 -14.06
N ARG A 142 -17.91 -4.29 -14.30
CA ARG A 142 -16.90 -5.02 -13.53
C ARG A 142 -15.50 -4.47 -13.75
N VAL A 143 -15.09 -4.20 -15.00
CA VAL A 143 -13.78 -3.58 -15.31
C VAL A 143 -13.66 -2.24 -14.60
N ILE A 144 -14.69 -1.39 -14.67
CA ILE A 144 -14.72 -0.10 -13.97
C ILE A 144 -14.62 -0.31 -12.44
N ALA A 145 -15.34 -1.28 -11.88
CA ALA A 145 -15.34 -1.55 -10.45
C ALA A 145 -13.98 -2.02 -9.94
N GLU A 146 -13.29 -2.88 -10.69
CA GLU A 146 -11.95 -3.32 -10.36
C GLU A 146 -10.95 -2.16 -10.43
N ALA A 147 -11.01 -1.32 -11.47
CA ALA A 147 -10.16 -0.14 -11.58
C ALA A 147 -10.43 0.88 -10.46
N LYS A 148 -11.69 1.08 -10.06
CA LYS A 148 -12.04 1.92 -8.90
C LYS A 148 -11.44 1.37 -7.59
N PHE A 149 -11.45 0.06 -7.38
CA PHE A 149 -10.78 -0.54 -6.23
C PHE A 149 -9.28 -0.23 -6.21
N LEU A 150 -8.59 -0.34 -7.35
CA LEU A 150 -7.17 -0.02 -7.47
C LEU A 150 -6.89 1.46 -7.20
N ARG A 151 -7.71 2.36 -7.74
CA ARG A 151 -7.62 3.81 -7.49
C ARG A 151 -7.85 4.15 -6.02
N ALA A 152 -8.86 3.55 -5.41
CA ALA A 152 -9.14 3.69 -3.99
C ALA A 152 -7.96 3.23 -3.12
N TRP A 153 -7.32 2.11 -3.47
CA TRP A 153 -6.12 1.64 -2.78
C TRP A 153 -5.01 2.66 -2.86
N ALA A 154 -4.67 3.11 -4.07
CA ALA A 154 -3.59 4.08 -4.28
C ALA A 154 -3.82 5.38 -3.49
N TYR A 155 -5.01 5.97 -3.59
CA TYR A 155 -5.32 7.20 -2.84
C TYR A 155 -5.40 6.98 -1.32
N PHE A 156 -5.79 5.80 -0.86
CA PHE A 156 -5.75 5.49 0.57
C PHE A 156 -4.32 5.49 1.11
N ASP A 157 -3.36 4.94 0.37
CA ASP A 157 -1.96 4.97 0.77
C ASP A 157 -1.36 6.37 0.63
N ILE A 158 -1.68 7.11 -0.44
CA ILE A 158 -1.27 8.50 -0.62
C ILE A 158 -1.75 9.36 0.57
N VAL A 159 -3.04 9.31 0.90
CA VAL A 159 -3.60 10.19 1.96
C VAL A 159 -3.08 9.87 3.35
N ARG A 160 -2.83 8.59 3.67
CA ARG A 160 -2.30 8.22 4.99
C ARG A 160 -0.80 8.45 5.14
N LEU A 161 -0.05 8.62 4.04
CA LEU A 161 1.36 8.95 4.04
C LEU A 161 1.60 10.47 3.97
N TRP A 162 0.93 11.19 3.08
CA TRP A 162 1.20 12.60 2.80
C TRP A 162 0.11 13.58 3.25
N GLY A 163 -1.05 13.08 3.70
CA GLY A 163 -2.18 13.93 4.03
C GLY A 163 -2.82 14.56 2.80
N ASP A 164 -2.89 15.88 2.76
CA ASP A 164 -3.37 16.61 1.58
C ASP A 164 -2.47 16.32 0.38
N ALA A 165 -3.08 15.92 -0.73
CA ALA A 165 -2.36 15.47 -1.92
C ALA A 165 -3.12 15.83 -3.21
N PRO A 166 -2.45 15.98 -4.36
CA PRO A 166 -3.10 16.14 -5.65
C PRO A 166 -4.03 14.97 -5.96
N MET A 167 -5.23 15.25 -6.45
CA MET A 167 -6.20 14.24 -6.85
C MET A 167 -6.52 14.39 -8.32
N VAL A 168 -6.12 13.40 -9.14
CA VAL A 168 -6.31 13.41 -10.61
C VAL A 168 -7.33 12.33 -10.97
N LEU A 169 -8.52 12.76 -11.39
CA LEU A 169 -9.65 11.89 -11.68
C LEU A 169 -10.08 11.96 -13.17
N ASP A 170 -9.53 12.91 -13.90
CA ASP A 170 -9.87 13.15 -15.30
C ASP A 170 -8.76 12.66 -16.24
N LEU A 171 -9.14 12.32 -17.48
CA LEU A 171 -8.17 12.09 -18.54
C LEU A 171 -7.65 13.43 -19.06
N ILE A 172 -6.34 13.51 -19.25
CA ILE A 172 -5.72 14.65 -19.87
C ILE A 172 -5.64 14.36 -21.38
N PRO A 173 -6.29 15.19 -22.23
CA PRO A 173 -6.24 15.01 -23.68
C PRO A 173 -4.85 15.38 -24.22
N THR A 174 -4.64 15.21 -25.51
CA THR A 174 -3.46 15.76 -26.19
C THR A 174 -3.40 17.27 -25.97
N ILE A 175 -2.30 17.75 -25.40
CA ILE A 175 -2.13 19.18 -25.10
C ILE A 175 -1.67 19.90 -26.35
N THR A 176 -2.38 20.96 -26.70
CA THR A 176 -2.06 21.89 -27.78
C THR A 176 -1.93 23.31 -27.21
N ALA A 177 -1.41 24.25 -28.02
CA ALA A 177 -1.33 25.64 -27.60
C ALA A 177 -2.73 26.25 -27.28
N GLU A 178 -3.77 25.76 -27.96
CA GLU A 178 -5.13 26.25 -27.82
C GLU A 178 -5.83 25.76 -26.55
N ASN A 179 -5.45 24.59 -26.04
CA ASN A 179 -6.11 23.97 -24.87
C ASN A 179 -5.27 23.95 -23.60
N LEU A 180 -3.99 24.39 -23.66
CA LEU A 180 -3.06 24.38 -22.54
C LEU A 180 -3.62 25.06 -21.29
N ASP A 181 -4.14 26.30 -21.44
CA ASP A 181 -4.66 27.08 -20.31
C ASP A 181 -5.81 26.37 -19.58
N LYS A 182 -6.65 25.65 -20.34
CA LYS A 182 -7.77 24.85 -19.78
C LYS A 182 -7.27 23.66 -18.99
N TRP A 183 -6.27 22.96 -19.51
CA TRP A 183 -5.82 21.69 -18.94
C TRP A 183 -4.64 21.83 -17.96
N TYR A 184 -3.94 22.95 -17.97
CA TYR A 184 -2.82 23.18 -17.05
C TYR A 184 -3.17 22.95 -15.57
N PRO A 185 -4.32 23.46 -15.05
CA PRO A 185 -4.71 23.19 -13.65
C PRO A 185 -5.06 21.72 -13.38
N VAL A 186 -5.46 20.96 -14.40
CA VAL A 186 -5.74 19.51 -14.27
C VAL A 186 -4.44 18.70 -14.30
N MET A 187 -3.46 19.14 -15.12
CA MET A 187 -2.13 18.51 -15.16
C MET A 187 -1.32 18.75 -13.89
N TYR A 188 -1.48 19.92 -13.29
CA TYR A 188 -0.79 20.35 -12.08
C TYR A 188 -1.79 20.77 -11.00
N PRO A 189 -2.60 19.85 -10.51
CA PRO A 189 -3.63 20.17 -9.55
C PRO A 189 -3.02 20.56 -8.20
N GLU A 190 -3.68 21.49 -7.53
CA GLU A 190 -3.38 21.79 -6.13
C GLU A 190 -3.65 20.56 -5.25
N ARG A 191 -3.05 20.54 -4.05
CA ARG A 191 -3.35 19.52 -3.06
C ARG A 191 -4.82 19.60 -2.66
N SER A 192 -5.54 18.52 -2.81
CA SER A 192 -6.88 18.34 -2.25
C SER A 192 -6.80 18.06 -0.75
N ALA A 193 -7.74 18.64 0.00
CA ALA A 193 -7.84 18.37 1.43
C ALA A 193 -8.07 16.86 1.68
N THR A 194 -7.46 16.35 2.74
CA THR A 194 -7.54 14.95 3.19
C THR A 194 -8.97 14.40 3.18
N ASP A 195 -9.94 15.17 3.68
CA ASP A 195 -11.35 14.72 3.72
C ASP A 195 -11.94 14.49 2.32
N LYS A 196 -11.60 15.33 1.35
CA LYS A 196 -12.07 15.18 -0.04
C LYS A 196 -11.48 13.90 -0.68
N ILE A 197 -10.22 13.59 -0.36
CA ILE A 197 -9.59 12.36 -0.85
C ILE A 197 -10.29 11.15 -0.24
N TYR A 198 -10.59 11.17 1.06
CA TYR A 198 -11.36 10.09 1.71
C TYR A 198 -12.78 9.96 1.14
N ASP A 199 -13.45 11.07 0.81
CA ASP A 199 -14.77 11.03 0.16
C ASP A 199 -14.67 10.34 -1.20
N GLN A 200 -13.68 10.65 -2.01
CA GLN A 200 -13.45 9.99 -3.29
C GLN A 200 -13.14 8.49 -3.15
N ILE A 201 -12.29 8.12 -2.18
CA ILE A 201 -12.01 6.71 -1.89
C ILE A 201 -13.29 5.94 -1.53
N LEU A 202 -14.16 6.53 -0.70
CA LEU A 202 -15.42 5.91 -0.30
C LEU A 202 -16.45 5.87 -1.43
N ASP A 203 -16.41 6.82 -2.38
CA ASP A 203 -17.20 6.76 -3.61
C ASP A 203 -16.71 5.64 -4.54
N ASP A 204 -15.40 5.52 -4.71
CA ASP A 204 -14.80 4.42 -5.48
C ASP A 204 -15.09 3.03 -4.85
N LEU A 205 -15.32 2.98 -3.54
CA LEU A 205 -15.72 1.78 -2.79
C LEU A 205 -17.23 1.75 -2.46
N ASN A 206 -18.05 2.41 -3.28
CA ASN A 206 -19.49 2.44 -3.08
C ASN A 206 -20.15 1.06 -3.34
N GLU A 207 -21.09 0.66 -2.47
CA GLU A 207 -21.70 -0.66 -2.54
C GLU A 207 -22.55 -0.86 -3.80
N GLU A 208 -23.34 0.15 -4.17
CA GLU A 208 -24.28 0.06 -5.29
C GLU A 208 -23.62 0.25 -6.66
N ASN A 209 -22.59 1.11 -6.73
CA ASN A 209 -22.00 1.52 -8.00
C ASN A 209 -20.65 0.85 -8.28
N THR A 210 -20.09 0.11 -7.32
CA THR A 210 -18.78 -0.53 -7.46
C THR A 210 -18.80 -1.95 -6.90
N ILE A 211 -18.96 -2.13 -5.58
CA ILE A 211 -18.73 -3.43 -4.94
C ILE A 211 -19.68 -4.50 -5.48
N ARG A 212 -20.93 -4.15 -5.81
CA ARG A 212 -21.90 -5.11 -6.36
C ARG A 212 -21.45 -5.80 -7.64
N TYR A 213 -20.61 -5.15 -8.45
CA TYR A 213 -20.12 -5.68 -9.73
C TYR A 213 -18.86 -6.53 -9.58
N LEU A 214 -18.17 -6.47 -8.43
CA LEU A 214 -17.02 -7.31 -8.16
C LEU A 214 -17.47 -8.77 -7.94
N VAL A 215 -16.56 -9.69 -8.24
CA VAL A 215 -16.79 -11.10 -7.95
C VAL A 215 -16.80 -11.33 -6.43
N SER A 216 -17.58 -12.29 -5.97
CA SER A 216 -17.47 -12.80 -4.60
C SER A 216 -16.14 -13.52 -4.43
N LYS A 217 -15.80 -13.93 -3.19
CA LYS A 217 -14.57 -14.64 -2.87
C LYS A 217 -14.16 -15.61 -3.98
N ASN A 218 -13.01 -15.34 -4.58
CA ASN A 218 -12.45 -16.16 -5.65
C ASN A 218 -11.28 -16.99 -5.14
N LYS A 219 -11.15 -18.22 -5.60
CA LYS A 219 -10.06 -19.10 -5.20
C LYS A 219 -8.92 -19.03 -6.23
N GLY A 220 -7.75 -18.57 -5.82
CA GLY A 220 -6.52 -18.72 -6.59
C GLY A 220 -6.28 -17.66 -7.69
N ILE A 221 -6.98 -16.54 -7.66
CA ILE A 221 -6.78 -15.45 -8.63
C ILE A 221 -6.47 -14.15 -7.91
N PHE A 222 -5.43 -13.47 -8.34
CA PHE A 222 -5.10 -12.12 -7.90
C PHE A 222 -6.04 -11.12 -8.59
N GLN A 223 -7.14 -10.79 -7.92
CA GLN A 223 -8.22 -9.95 -8.43
C GLN A 223 -8.98 -9.30 -7.28
N ALA A 224 -9.50 -8.08 -7.49
CA ALA A 224 -10.41 -7.44 -6.56
C ALA A 224 -11.73 -8.24 -6.42
N THR A 225 -12.09 -8.52 -5.18
CA THR A 225 -13.33 -9.21 -4.82
C THR A 225 -14.20 -8.29 -3.96
N LYS A 226 -15.46 -8.64 -3.78
CA LYS A 226 -16.35 -7.95 -2.82
C LYS A 226 -15.72 -7.90 -1.43
N GLY A 227 -15.13 -9.02 -0.98
CA GLY A 227 -14.44 -9.10 0.30
C GLY A 227 -13.25 -8.18 0.39
N ALA A 228 -12.42 -8.07 -0.67
CA ALA A 228 -11.30 -7.16 -0.72
C ALA A 228 -11.75 -5.68 -0.68
N ALA A 229 -12.81 -5.33 -1.40
CA ALA A 229 -13.33 -3.97 -1.40
C ALA A 229 -13.98 -3.58 -0.07
N TYR A 230 -14.72 -4.47 0.58
CA TYR A 230 -15.22 -4.25 1.94
C TYR A 230 -14.10 -4.16 2.98
N ALA A 231 -13.04 -4.97 2.84
CA ALA A 231 -11.88 -4.92 3.72
C ALA A 231 -11.16 -3.57 3.60
N LEU A 232 -10.91 -3.10 2.39
CA LEU A 232 -10.32 -1.78 2.16
C LEU A 232 -11.23 -0.68 2.71
N ARG A 233 -12.55 -0.74 2.46
CA ARG A 233 -13.52 0.20 3.01
C ARG A 233 -13.50 0.24 4.54
N ALA A 234 -13.41 -0.92 5.22
CA ALA A 234 -13.30 -1.00 6.67
C ALA A 234 -12.03 -0.29 7.18
N LYS A 235 -10.88 -0.53 6.52
CA LYS A 235 -9.60 0.13 6.85
C LYS A 235 -9.67 1.65 6.64
N VAL A 236 -10.30 2.11 5.56
CA VAL A 236 -10.52 3.53 5.27
C VAL A 236 -11.38 4.19 6.36
N LEU A 237 -12.51 3.59 6.71
CA LEU A 237 -13.41 4.08 7.77
C LEU A 237 -12.75 4.10 9.15
N ALA A 238 -11.88 3.14 9.45
CA ALA A 238 -11.11 3.08 10.70
C ALA A 238 -9.91 4.05 10.74
N THR A 239 -9.59 4.70 9.62
CA THR A 239 -8.45 5.62 9.52
C THR A 239 -8.89 7.07 9.34
N ARG A 240 -9.98 7.32 8.59
CA ARG A 240 -10.47 8.63 8.26
C ARG A 240 -10.75 9.48 9.50
N GLY A 241 -10.32 10.74 9.46
CA GLY A 241 -10.62 11.74 10.49
C GLY A 241 -9.98 11.45 11.85
N GLU A 242 -10.32 12.29 12.82
CA GLU A 242 -9.84 12.12 14.19
C GLU A 242 -10.49 10.90 14.87
N LYS A 243 -9.71 10.18 15.67
CA LYS A 243 -10.16 8.96 16.37
C LYS A 243 -11.46 9.16 17.14
N SER A 244 -11.61 10.30 17.79
CA SER A 244 -12.77 10.64 18.64
C SER A 244 -14.08 10.87 17.88
N THR A 245 -14.01 11.10 16.57
CA THR A 245 -15.18 11.41 15.71
C THR A 245 -15.50 10.32 14.71
N ARG A 246 -14.75 9.21 14.72
CA ARG A 246 -14.98 8.08 13.79
C ARG A 246 -16.29 7.37 14.08
N ASP A 247 -16.99 7.01 13.01
CA ASP A 247 -18.18 6.16 13.07
C ASP A 247 -17.76 4.69 13.11
N TYR A 248 -17.46 4.19 14.30
CA TYR A 248 -17.06 2.81 14.51
C TYR A 248 -18.19 1.80 14.19
N THR A 249 -19.46 2.23 14.17
CA THR A 249 -20.55 1.37 13.71
C THR A 249 -20.37 0.98 12.25
N LYS A 250 -20.03 1.95 11.39
CA LYS A 250 -19.74 1.66 9.97
C LYS A 250 -18.49 0.79 9.77
N VAL A 251 -17.50 0.90 10.66
CA VAL A 251 -16.34 0.00 10.63
C VAL A 251 -16.77 -1.44 10.90
N VAL A 252 -17.60 -1.66 11.95
CA VAL A 252 -18.14 -2.99 12.27
C VAL A 252 -18.96 -3.53 11.12
N GLU A 253 -19.87 -2.73 10.54
CA GLU A 253 -20.71 -3.13 9.40
C GLU A 253 -19.86 -3.56 8.18
N ALA A 254 -18.82 -2.80 7.84
CA ALA A 254 -17.93 -3.15 6.73
C ALA A 254 -17.13 -4.44 7.02
N CYS A 255 -16.66 -4.64 8.25
CA CYS A 255 -16.02 -5.89 8.66
C CYS A 255 -17.00 -7.09 8.58
N ASP A 256 -18.26 -6.90 8.98
CA ASP A 256 -19.29 -7.94 8.91
C ASP A 256 -19.59 -8.36 7.46
N LYS A 257 -19.56 -7.40 6.52
CA LYS A 257 -19.67 -7.71 5.08
C LYS A 257 -18.51 -8.57 4.59
N VAL A 258 -17.26 -8.32 5.05
CA VAL A 258 -16.12 -9.19 4.71
C VAL A 258 -16.32 -10.60 5.27
N ILE A 259 -16.74 -10.72 6.52
CA ILE A 259 -16.98 -12.02 7.17
C ILE A 259 -18.08 -12.80 6.43
N ALA A 260 -19.13 -12.12 5.96
CA ALA A 260 -20.22 -12.70 5.19
C ALA A 260 -19.79 -13.28 3.83
N GLU A 261 -18.64 -12.85 3.27
CA GLU A 261 -18.06 -13.43 2.05
C GLU A 261 -17.48 -14.85 2.28
N GLY A 262 -17.47 -15.35 3.52
CA GLY A 262 -17.11 -16.73 3.84
C GLY A 262 -15.62 -17.01 3.95
N TYR A 263 -14.80 -16.01 4.30
CA TYR A 263 -13.42 -16.24 4.72
C TYR A 263 -13.38 -16.95 6.08
N THR A 264 -12.37 -17.79 6.27
CA THR A 264 -12.18 -18.53 7.53
C THR A 264 -10.71 -18.52 7.93
N LEU A 265 -10.43 -18.39 9.22
CA LEU A 265 -9.06 -18.52 9.71
C LEU A 265 -8.51 -19.90 9.36
N VAL A 266 -7.25 -19.97 8.95
CA VAL A 266 -6.53 -21.24 8.87
C VAL A 266 -6.27 -21.76 10.28
N SER A 267 -6.36 -23.06 10.49
CA SER A 267 -6.17 -23.67 11.80
C SER A 267 -4.70 -23.63 12.26
N ASN A 268 -3.78 -23.75 11.31
CA ASN A 268 -2.36 -23.63 11.55
C ASN A 268 -1.82 -22.35 10.93
N PHE A 269 -1.40 -21.40 11.77
CA PHE A 269 -0.84 -20.11 11.34
C PHE A 269 0.33 -20.24 10.35
N ASP A 270 1.15 -21.27 10.49
CA ASP A 270 2.32 -21.50 9.63
C ASP A 270 1.94 -21.71 8.16
N GLU A 271 0.76 -22.27 7.89
CA GLU A 271 0.28 -22.50 6.51
C GLU A 271 0.13 -21.22 5.69
N LEU A 272 -0.09 -20.07 6.32
CA LEU A 272 -0.17 -18.76 5.63
C LEU A 272 1.13 -18.41 4.90
N TRP A 273 2.26 -18.90 5.38
CA TRP A 273 3.59 -18.49 4.92
C TRP A 273 4.31 -19.58 4.11
N GLN A 274 3.67 -20.72 3.93
CA GLN A 274 4.24 -21.80 3.12
C GLN A 274 4.10 -21.48 1.63
N PRO A 275 5.19 -21.53 0.82
CA PRO A 275 5.19 -21.09 -0.57
C PRO A 275 4.21 -21.84 -1.50
N ASP A 276 3.83 -23.06 -1.12
CA ASP A 276 2.87 -23.93 -1.83
C ASP A 276 1.42 -23.76 -1.36
N LYS A 277 1.18 -23.03 -0.25
CA LYS A 277 -0.15 -22.81 0.34
C LYS A 277 -0.75 -21.44 0.00
N LYS A 278 -0.73 -21.10 -1.29
CA LYS A 278 -1.23 -19.81 -1.80
C LYS A 278 -2.74 -19.69 -1.75
N PHE A 279 -3.25 -18.46 -1.64
CA PHE A 279 -4.69 -18.16 -1.65
C PHE A 279 -5.48 -18.99 -0.63
N SER A 280 -5.01 -18.98 0.61
CA SER A 280 -5.64 -19.71 1.71
C SER A 280 -7.09 -19.28 1.97
N SER A 281 -7.82 -20.03 2.79
CA SER A 281 -9.18 -19.66 3.21
C SER A 281 -9.25 -18.32 3.94
N GLU A 282 -8.14 -17.87 4.51
CA GLU A 282 -8.00 -16.62 5.26
C GLU A 282 -7.61 -15.44 4.38
N SER A 283 -6.96 -15.69 3.23
CA SER A 283 -6.45 -14.65 2.35
C SER A 283 -7.60 -13.89 1.66
N ILE A 284 -7.60 -12.56 1.78
CA ILE A 284 -8.59 -11.66 1.17
C ILE A 284 -8.01 -11.03 -0.09
N PHE A 285 -6.77 -10.54 -0.02
CA PHE A 285 -6.07 -9.95 -1.15
C PHE A 285 -4.59 -10.30 -1.09
N GLU A 286 -4.12 -11.04 -2.09
CA GLU A 286 -2.81 -11.68 -2.07
C GLU A 286 -2.16 -11.58 -3.44
N VAL A 287 -0.95 -10.99 -3.49
CA VAL A 287 -0.17 -10.79 -4.72
C VAL A 287 0.54 -12.09 -5.08
N TYR A 288 0.38 -12.52 -6.32
CA TYR A 288 0.89 -13.79 -6.84
C TYR A 288 2.28 -13.66 -7.45
N TYR A 289 3.19 -14.53 -7.00
CA TYR A 289 4.56 -14.63 -7.52
C TYR A 289 4.87 -16.05 -8.02
N THR A 290 5.79 -16.13 -8.99
CA THR A 290 6.25 -17.37 -9.61
C THR A 290 7.77 -17.37 -9.74
N SER A 291 8.36 -18.48 -10.22
CA SER A 291 9.78 -18.52 -10.58
C SER A 291 10.16 -17.55 -11.68
N ASP A 292 9.24 -17.28 -12.64
CA ASP A 292 9.48 -16.37 -13.76
C ASP A 292 9.26 -14.90 -13.37
N ALA A 293 8.47 -14.66 -12.33
CA ALA A 293 8.22 -13.35 -11.74
C ALA A 293 8.40 -13.45 -10.20
N PRO A 294 9.65 -13.48 -9.73
CA PRO A 294 9.96 -13.75 -8.33
C PRO A 294 9.65 -12.58 -7.41
N ASN A 295 9.41 -12.91 -6.14
CA ASN A 295 9.23 -11.95 -5.06
C ASN A 295 10.59 -11.43 -4.58
N TRP A 296 10.83 -10.15 -4.82
CA TRP A 296 12.06 -9.47 -4.41
C TRP A 296 12.22 -9.39 -2.87
N ALA A 297 11.13 -9.39 -2.10
CA ALA A 297 11.18 -9.35 -0.64
C ALA A 297 12.02 -10.48 -0.03
N TYR A 298 12.11 -11.63 -0.69
CA TYR A 298 12.94 -12.74 -0.25
C TYR A 298 14.41 -12.33 -0.07
N TRP A 299 14.99 -11.63 -1.06
CA TRP A 299 16.38 -11.14 -1.01
C TRP A 299 16.56 -9.96 -0.06
N VAL A 300 15.50 -9.18 0.15
CA VAL A 300 15.53 -8.04 1.06
C VAL A 300 15.53 -8.49 2.53
N LEU A 301 14.79 -9.55 2.83
CA LEU A 301 14.44 -9.92 4.20
C LEU A 301 15.19 -11.14 4.73
N LEU A 302 15.55 -12.09 3.88
CA LEU A 302 15.91 -13.42 4.36
C LEU A 302 17.25 -13.95 3.83
N LYS A 303 17.37 -14.24 2.53
CA LYS A 303 18.51 -14.97 1.97
C LYS A 303 18.93 -14.47 0.60
N GLU A 304 20.22 -14.67 0.28
CA GLU A 304 20.75 -14.59 -1.08
C GLU A 304 20.54 -15.90 -1.83
N ASP A 305 20.79 -15.92 -3.15
CA ASP A 305 20.60 -17.11 -4.00
C ASP A 305 21.55 -18.28 -3.65
N ASP A 306 22.71 -17.98 -3.05
CA ASP A 306 23.64 -18.99 -2.54
C ASP A 306 23.24 -19.59 -1.18
N GLY A 307 22.09 -19.15 -0.62
CA GLY A 307 21.55 -19.59 0.67
C GLY A 307 22.15 -18.89 1.88
N SER A 308 23.09 -17.96 1.70
CA SER A 308 23.60 -17.11 2.79
C SER A 308 22.51 -16.15 3.30
N VAL A 309 22.67 -15.66 4.53
CA VAL A 309 21.78 -14.62 5.04
C VAL A 309 22.00 -13.35 4.24
N THR A 310 20.90 -12.70 3.83
CA THR A 310 20.98 -11.46 3.07
C THR A 310 21.72 -10.37 3.84
N TRP A 311 22.57 -9.62 3.15
CA TRP A 311 23.22 -8.45 3.72
C TRP A 311 22.24 -7.29 3.97
N ARG A 312 21.09 -7.28 3.30
CA ARG A 312 20.08 -6.22 3.39
C ARG A 312 19.37 -6.23 4.74
N ARG A 313 18.74 -7.31 5.13
CA ARG A 313 18.00 -7.45 6.40
C ARG A 313 17.17 -6.22 6.79
N TYR A 314 16.43 -5.65 5.80
CA TYR A 314 15.75 -4.36 5.95
C TYR A 314 14.49 -4.40 6.83
N CYS A 315 14.16 -5.51 7.43
CA CYS A 315 13.09 -5.61 8.42
C CYS A 315 13.47 -6.66 9.47
N THR A 316 14.37 -6.28 10.37
CA THR A 316 14.83 -7.15 11.45
C THR A 316 14.04 -6.87 12.73
N PRO A 317 13.48 -7.90 13.42
CA PRO A 317 12.72 -7.71 14.65
C PRO A 317 13.53 -7.01 15.74
N THR A 318 12.89 -6.12 16.48
CA THR A 318 13.48 -5.49 17.66
C THR A 318 13.46 -6.42 18.87
N HIS A 319 14.29 -6.13 19.88
CA HIS A 319 14.23 -6.83 21.18
C HIS A 319 12.86 -6.71 21.83
N ASP A 320 12.23 -5.53 21.71
CA ASP A 320 10.91 -5.24 22.29
C ASP A 320 9.82 -6.13 21.66
N LEU A 321 9.81 -6.27 20.35
CA LEU A 321 8.86 -7.16 19.66
C LEU A 321 9.10 -8.63 20.05
N VAL A 322 10.34 -9.09 20.00
CA VAL A 322 10.68 -10.49 20.33
C VAL A 322 10.30 -10.85 21.77
N ALA A 323 10.44 -9.89 22.70
CA ALA A 323 10.08 -10.07 24.10
C ALA A 323 8.57 -10.17 24.35
N LYS A 324 7.73 -9.68 23.42
CA LYS A 324 6.27 -9.78 23.55
C LYS A 324 5.72 -11.16 23.23
N PHE A 325 6.44 -11.98 22.46
CA PHE A 325 6.03 -13.36 22.19
C PHE A 325 6.24 -14.24 23.42
N ASP A 326 5.23 -15.02 23.78
CA ASP A 326 5.41 -16.19 24.67
C ASP A 326 6.06 -17.31 23.84
N LYS A 327 7.38 -17.43 23.93
CA LYS A 327 8.17 -18.33 23.07
C LYS A 327 7.81 -19.81 23.23
N GLU A 328 7.17 -20.18 24.33
CA GLU A 328 6.78 -21.57 24.61
C GLU A 328 5.37 -21.89 24.10
N LYS A 329 4.46 -20.92 24.13
CA LYS A 329 3.04 -21.13 23.79
C LYS A 329 2.66 -20.57 22.43
N ASP A 330 3.17 -19.37 22.08
CA ASP A 330 2.74 -18.68 20.86
C ASP A 330 3.36 -19.35 19.62
N THR A 331 2.56 -20.13 18.92
CA THR A 331 2.99 -20.85 17.70
C THR A 331 3.41 -19.93 16.57
N ARG A 332 2.96 -18.64 16.60
CA ARG A 332 3.33 -17.65 15.61
C ARG A 332 4.80 -17.23 15.69
N TYR A 333 5.40 -17.38 16.87
CA TYR A 333 6.81 -17.02 17.09
C TYR A 333 7.73 -17.73 16.10
N ALA A 334 7.69 -19.07 16.07
CA ALA A 334 8.53 -19.86 15.16
C ALA A 334 8.16 -19.68 13.68
N SER A 335 6.89 -19.35 13.38
CA SER A 335 6.41 -19.12 12.01
C SER A 335 6.82 -17.75 11.47
N SER A 336 7.10 -16.79 12.34
CA SER A 336 7.36 -15.39 11.96
C SER A 336 8.83 -14.99 12.09
N ILE A 337 9.63 -15.70 12.90
CA ILE A 337 11.02 -15.35 13.21
C ILE A 337 11.92 -16.59 13.03
N LEU A 338 12.91 -16.44 12.15
CA LEU A 338 13.95 -17.46 11.92
C LEU A 338 15.27 -17.01 12.55
N TRP A 339 15.84 -17.81 13.42
CA TRP A 339 17.12 -17.53 14.07
C TRP A 339 18.28 -18.08 13.25
N LYS A 340 19.28 -17.24 12.99
CA LYS A 340 20.50 -17.58 12.24
C LYS A 340 21.74 -16.94 12.88
N SER A 341 22.92 -17.42 12.52
CA SER A 341 24.17 -16.77 12.87
C SER A 341 24.46 -15.61 11.90
N VAL A 342 24.72 -14.41 12.44
CA VAL A 342 25.12 -13.21 11.69
C VAL A 342 26.26 -12.55 12.50
N PRO A 343 27.51 -13.00 12.35
CA PRO A 343 28.61 -12.65 13.25
C PRO A 343 29.08 -11.20 13.14
N TYR A 344 28.64 -10.48 12.13
CA TYR A 344 28.98 -9.08 11.88
C TYR A 344 27.93 -8.08 12.40
N ASP A 345 26.80 -8.55 12.92
CA ASP A 345 25.82 -7.71 13.58
C ASP A 345 26.09 -7.64 15.08
N THR A 346 25.92 -6.48 15.69
CA THR A 346 26.21 -6.25 17.12
C THR A 346 24.99 -5.96 17.98
N TYR A 347 23.82 -5.79 17.38
CA TYR A 347 22.56 -5.55 18.10
C TYR A 347 21.99 -6.82 18.72
N TRP A 348 22.17 -7.96 18.02
CA TRP A 348 21.86 -9.29 18.49
C TRP A 348 23.15 -10.10 18.74
N PRO A 349 23.12 -11.15 19.59
CA PRO A 349 24.24 -12.07 19.71
C PRO A 349 24.59 -12.68 18.35
N ALA A 350 25.89 -12.80 18.06
CA ALA A 350 26.42 -13.21 16.76
C ALA A 350 25.90 -14.57 16.25
N ASP A 351 25.56 -15.47 17.17
CA ASP A 351 25.04 -16.83 16.92
C ASP A 351 23.50 -16.92 16.93
N SER A 352 22.83 -15.80 17.27
CA SER A 352 21.38 -15.77 17.48
C SER A 352 20.78 -14.47 16.99
N TYR A 353 20.68 -14.34 15.65
CA TYR A 353 20.14 -13.19 14.96
C TYR A 353 18.75 -13.50 14.40
N PRO A 354 17.70 -12.68 14.68
CA PRO A 354 16.35 -12.93 14.18
C PRO A 354 16.17 -12.38 12.76
N LEU A 355 15.65 -13.20 11.89
CA LEU A 355 15.21 -12.81 10.55
C LEU A 355 13.70 -12.85 10.47
N SER A 356 13.09 -11.88 9.82
CA SER A 356 11.67 -11.92 9.47
C SER A 356 11.38 -13.08 8.52
N TYR A 357 10.38 -13.92 8.83
CA TYR A 357 10.23 -15.25 8.19
C TYR A 357 8.88 -15.51 7.54
N LYS A 358 8.08 -14.48 7.33
CA LYS A 358 6.80 -14.62 6.60
C LYS A 358 6.94 -14.68 5.08
N ILE A 359 8.06 -14.23 4.53
CA ILE A 359 8.45 -14.45 3.12
C ILE A 359 9.60 -15.43 3.11
N ARG A 360 9.35 -16.67 2.71
CA ARG A 360 10.28 -17.80 2.90
C ARG A 360 11.07 -18.17 1.66
N GLU A 361 10.51 -17.89 0.49
CA GLU A 361 11.10 -18.18 -0.80
C GLU A 361 10.74 -17.09 -1.82
N LYS A 362 11.49 -17.03 -2.91
CA LYS A 362 11.24 -16.10 -4.02
C LYS A 362 9.91 -16.33 -4.76
N THR A 363 9.26 -17.44 -4.50
CA THR A 363 7.92 -17.76 -5.02
C THR A 363 6.82 -17.52 -3.98
N SER A 364 7.14 -17.10 -2.75
CA SER A 364 6.15 -16.77 -1.73
C SER A 364 5.29 -15.61 -2.19
N ASN A 365 3.98 -15.74 -2.02
CA ASN A 365 3.05 -14.63 -2.25
C ASN A 365 3.16 -13.59 -1.12
N ILE A 366 2.67 -12.38 -1.37
CA ILE A 366 2.51 -11.34 -0.35
C ILE A 366 1.02 -11.20 -0.06
N ILE A 367 0.63 -11.49 1.19
CA ILE A 367 -0.74 -11.31 1.67
C ILE A 367 -0.87 -9.86 2.15
N LEU A 368 -1.61 -9.04 1.40
CA LEU A 368 -1.83 -7.63 1.73
C LEU A 368 -3.03 -7.43 2.66
N MET A 369 -4.05 -8.31 2.59
CA MET A 369 -5.19 -8.32 3.49
C MET A 369 -5.62 -9.77 3.77
N ARG A 370 -5.91 -10.07 5.04
CA ARG A 370 -6.43 -11.36 5.48
C ARG A 370 -7.46 -11.22 6.60
N LEU A 371 -8.22 -12.27 6.83
CA LEU A 371 -9.36 -12.25 7.75
C LEU A 371 -8.97 -11.84 9.18
N ALA A 372 -7.82 -12.27 9.69
CA ALA A 372 -7.40 -11.92 11.05
C ALA A 372 -7.22 -10.40 11.24
N ASP A 373 -6.69 -9.67 10.23
CA ASP A 373 -6.62 -8.20 10.27
C ASP A 373 -8.02 -7.59 10.40
N ILE A 374 -8.98 -8.07 9.63
CA ILE A 374 -10.36 -7.57 9.65
C ILE A 374 -11.08 -7.92 10.96
N LEU A 375 -10.87 -9.13 11.50
CA LEU A 375 -11.42 -9.52 12.80
C LEU A 375 -10.87 -8.64 13.92
N LEU A 376 -9.58 -8.39 13.94
CA LEU A 376 -8.95 -7.53 14.95
C LEU A 376 -9.32 -6.04 14.75
N LEU A 377 -9.55 -5.58 13.50
CA LEU A 377 -10.09 -4.26 13.22
C LEU A 377 -11.53 -4.11 13.74
N LYS A 378 -12.36 -5.16 13.56
CA LYS A 378 -13.70 -5.23 14.16
C LYS A 378 -13.63 -5.21 15.68
N ALA A 379 -12.72 -5.98 16.28
CA ALA A 379 -12.53 -5.97 17.73
C ALA A 379 -12.15 -4.58 18.25
N GLU A 380 -11.27 -3.86 17.56
CA GLU A 380 -10.93 -2.48 17.89
C GLU A 380 -12.17 -1.57 17.86
N ALA A 381 -12.96 -1.61 16.78
CA ALA A 381 -14.18 -0.83 16.66
C ALA A 381 -15.21 -1.16 17.76
N LEU A 382 -15.35 -2.44 18.11
CA LEU A 382 -16.23 -2.87 19.20
C LEU A 382 -15.80 -2.32 20.56
N VAL A 383 -14.48 -2.27 20.84
CA VAL A 383 -13.97 -1.63 22.08
C VAL A 383 -14.33 -0.14 22.11
N GLU A 384 -14.20 0.58 20.98
CA GLU A 384 -14.55 2.00 20.92
C GLU A 384 -16.07 2.25 21.06
N LEU A 385 -16.91 1.25 20.77
CA LEU A 385 -18.36 1.24 20.98
C LEU A 385 -18.80 0.71 22.36
N ASP A 386 -17.87 0.61 23.34
CA ASP A 386 -18.12 0.04 24.67
C ASP A 386 -18.61 -1.43 24.68
N ARG A 387 -18.36 -2.17 23.59
CA ARG A 387 -18.68 -3.59 23.42
C ARG A 387 -17.44 -4.47 23.67
N THR A 388 -16.68 -4.14 24.73
CA THR A 388 -15.42 -4.82 25.08
C THR A 388 -15.54 -6.34 25.20
N PRO A 389 -16.58 -6.92 25.82
CA PRO A 389 -16.71 -8.39 25.89
C PRO A 389 -16.75 -9.07 24.51
N GLU A 390 -17.43 -8.47 23.54
CA GLU A 390 -17.48 -8.99 22.17
C GLU A 390 -16.13 -8.89 21.46
N ALA A 391 -15.44 -7.78 21.65
CA ALA A 391 -14.11 -7.57 21.12
C ALA A 391 -13.11 -8.61 21.66
N ILE A 392 -13.11 -8.86 22.96
CA ILE A 392 -12.18 -9.79 23.61
C ILE A 392 -12.48 -11.25 23.21
N ARG A 393 -13.73 -11.61 22.94
CA ARG A 393 -14.04 -12.93 22.32
C ARG A 393 -13.36 -13.11 20.97
N ILE A 394 -13.34 -12.08 20.13
CA ILE A 394 -12.61 -12.11 18.85
C ILE A 394 -11.10 -12.27 19.10
N VAL A 395 -10.53 -11.46 19.99
CA VAL A 395 -9.11 -11.56 20.36
C VAL A 395 -8.79 -12.96 20.88
N ASN A 396 -9.61 -13.51 21.77
CA ASN A 396 -9.43 -14.85 22.30
C ASN A 396 -9.46 -15.94 21.22
N SER A 397 -10.29 -15.81 20.18
CA SER A 397 -10.30 -16.78 19.06
C SER A 397 -9.00 -16.74 18.24
N ILE A 398 -8.40 -15.57 18.04
CA ILE A 398 -7.08 -15.44 17.39
C ILE A 398 -5.99 -16.06 18.29
N ARG A 399 -6.03 -15.79 19.60
CA ARG A 399 -5.10 -16.34 20.58
C ARG A 399 -5.21 -17.86 20.70
N GLU A 400 -6.41 -18.41 20.65
CA GLU A 400 -6.62 -19.86 20.65
C GLU A 400 -5.95 -20.53 19.43
N ARG A 401 -6.11 -19.95 18.24
CA ARG A 401 -5.40 -20.38 17.04
C ARG A 401 -3.88 -20.27 17.22
N ALA A 402 -3.38 -19.28 17.96
CA ALA A 402 -1.97 -19.07 18.27
C ALA A 402 -1.44 -20.00 19.37
N GLY A 403 -2.24 -20.93 19.91
CA GLY A 403 -1.82 -21.94 20.90
C GLY A 403 -2.13 -21.60 22.36
N PHE A 404 -2.81 -20.48 22.62
CA PHE A 404 -3.23 -20.14 23.99
C PHE A 404 -4.52 -20.87 24.37
N ALA A 405 -4.76 -21.01 25.67
CA ALA A 405 -6.01 -21.58 26.16
C ALA A 405 -7.22 -20.73 25.70
N PRO A 406 -8.39 -21.35 25.45
CA PRO A 406 -9.63 -20.63 25.23
C PRO A 406 -9.89 -19.61 26.35
N SER A 407 -10.41 -18.44 26.00
CA SER A 407 -10.68 -17.34 26.95
C SER A 407 -9.46 -16.96 27.80
N SER A 408 -8.27 -16.97 27.19
CA SER A 408 -7.01 -16.59 27.87
C SER A 408 -6.99 -15.15 28.37
N LEU A 409 -7.87 -14.28 27.84
CA LEU A 409 -8.11 -12.93 28.34
C LEU A 409 -9.51 -12.81 28.94
N ASP A 410 -9.64 -12.06 30.02
CA ASP A 410 -10.91 -11.75 30.66
C ASP A 410 -11.78 -10.85 29.79
N GLU A 411 -12.93 -11.34 29.35
CA GLU A 411 -13.87 -10.59 28.49
C GLU A 411 -14.38 -9.31 29.18
N ASN A 412 -14.41 -9.27 30.51
CA ASN A 412 -14.91 -8.13 31.29
C ASN A 412 -13.80 -7.15 31.73
N MET A 413 -12.67 -7.13 31.03
CA MET A 413 -11.50 -6.33 31.43
C MET A 413 -11.69 -4.80 31.38
N GLY A 414 -12.77 -4.29 30.85
CA GLY A 414 -13.04 -2.86 30.66
C GLY A 414 -12.32 -2.27 29.44
N GLN A 415 -12.85 -1.14 28.96
CA GLN A 415 -12.49 -0.54 27.67
C GLN A 415 -10.97 -0.22 27.54
N ALA A 416 -10.37 0.41 28.55
CA ALA A 416 -8.95 0.81 28.47
C ALA A 416 -8.00 -0.40 28.33
N ARG A 417 -8.25 -1.47 29.07
CA ARG A 417 -7.48 -2.72 28.92
C ARG A 417 -7.82 -3.44 27.63
N GLY A 418 -9.07 -3.37 27.19
CA GLY A 418 -9.51 -3.90 25.91
C GLY A 418 -8.76 -3.28 24.72
N ARG A 419 -8.57 -1.94 24.72
CA ARG A 419 -7.76 -1.24 23.69
C ARG A 419 -6.35 -1.81 23.62
N LEU A 420 -5.68 -1.96 24.76
CA LEU A 420 -4.32 -2.49 24.81
C LEU A 420 -4.26 -3.97 24.41
N ALA A 421 -5.25 -4.76 24.77
CA ALA A 421 -5.33 -6.16 24.38
C ALA A 421 -5.44 -6.32 22.86
N VAL A 422 -6.31 -5.54 22.21
CA VAL A 422 -6.44 -5.53 20.75
C VAL A 422 -5.16 -5.01 20.08
N GLU A 423 -4.57 -3.91 20.58
CA GLU A 423 -3.32 -3.35 20.04
C GLU A 423 -2.17 -4.37 20.08
N ASN A 424 -1.99 -5.05 21.23
CA ASN A 424 -0.94 -6.06 21.37
C ASN A 424 -1.19 -7.28 20.48
N GLU A 425 -2.44 -7.73 20.39
CA GLU A 425 -2.76 -8.87 19.54
C GLU A 425 -2.56 -8.55 18.07
N ARG A 426 -2.97 -7.34 17.62
CA ARG A 426 -2.68 -6.87 16.25
C ARG A 426 -1.18 -6.84 15.97
N GLN A 427 -0.37 -6.37 16.91
CA GLN A 427 1.08 -6.29 16.75
C GLN A 427 1.70 -7.67 16.53
N LEU A 428 1.35 -8.68 17.35
CA LEU A 428 1.91 -10.04 17.24
C LEU A 428 1.37 -10.79 16.02
N GLU A 429 0.07 -10.65 15.75
CA GLU A 429 -0.61 -11.32 14.65
C GLU A 429 -0.14 -10.79 13.28
N LEU A 430 -0.05 -9.46 13.15
CA LEU A 430 0.21 -8.77 11.89
C LEU A 430 1.66 -8.29 11.75
N TYR A 431 2.56 -8.70 12.64
CA TYR A 431 3.99 -8.42 12.51
C TYR A 431 4.48 -8.79 11.10
N MET A 432 5.27 -7.93 10.49
CA MET A 432 5.77 -8.08 9.12
C MET A 432 4.65 -8.13 8.04
N GLU A 433 3.56 -7.40 8.25
CA GLU A 433 2.51 -7.23 7.25
C GLU A 433 2.24 -5.74 6.94
N GLY A 434 3.15 -4.87 7.35
CA GLY A 434 3.12 -3.43 7.03
C GLY A 434 2.00 -2.65 7.73
N GLN A 435 1.50 -3.11 8.91
CA GLN A 435 0.33 -2.50 9.56
C GLN A 435 0.69 -1.63 10.77
N ARG A 436 1.76 -1.95 11.51
CA ARG A 436 2.01 -1.40 12.85
C ARG A 436 2.09 0.13 12.89
N TRP A 437 2.84 0.75 11.98
CA TRP A 437 2.94 2.21 11.88
C TRP A 437 1.57 2.87 11.76
N PHE A 438 0.79 2.40 10.80
CA PHE A 438 -0.53 2.95 10.52
C PHE A 438 -1.50 2.72 11.68
N ASP A 439 -1.42 1.58 12.37
CA ASP A 439 -2.22 1.31 13.57
C ASP A 439 -1.88 2.29 14.70
N LEU A 440 -0.59 2.58 14.92
CA LEU A 440 -0.16 3.56 15.93
C LEU A 440 -0.61 4.97 15.59
N VAL A 441 -0.46 5.39 14.33
CA VAL A 441 -0.88 6.73 13.87
C VAL A 441 -2.38 6.92 14.02
N ARG A 442 -3.20 6.03 13.44
CA ARG A 442 -4.66 6.18 13.44
C ARG A 442 -5.29 6.04 14.84
N ASN A 443 -4.61 5.40 15.78
CA ASN A 443 -5.04 5.24 17.16
C ASN A 443 -4.47 6.28 18.12
N ASN A 444 -3.73 7.29 17.61
CA ASN A 444 -3.05 8.31 18.42
C ASN A 444 -2.08 7.72 19.45
N ARG A 445 -1.47 6.56 19.14
CA ARG A 445 -0.57 5.83 20.03
C ARG A 445 0.91 6.03 19.69
N LEU A 446 1.17 6.56 18.49
CA LEU A 446 2.52 6.63 17.94
C LEU A 446 3.51 7.31 18.89
N LEU A 447 3.19 8.50 19.37
CA LEU A 447 4.08 9.25 20.24
C LEU A 447 4.38 8.51 21.55
N GLU A 448 3.35 7.95 22.19
CA GLU A 448 3.52 7.22 23.46
C GLU A 448 4.40 5.97 23.33
N VAL A 449 4.24 5.23 22.22
CA VAL A 449 5.01 4.02 21.95
C VAL A 449 6.43 4.37 21.58
N MET A 450 6.61 5.27 20.60
CA MET A 450 7.91 5.57 20.05
C MET A 450 8.81 6.40 20.98
N GLN A 451 8.25 7.17 21.92
CA GLN A 451 9.04 7.83 22.98
C GLN A 451 9.79 6.83 23.89
N LYS A 452 9.33 5.60 23.96
CA LYS A 452 9.97 4.53 24.74
C LYS A 452 10.88 3.65 23.88
N HIS A 453 10.72 3.73 22.57
CA HIS A 453 11.48 2.94 21.61
C HIS A 453 12.90 3.48 21.46
N LYS A 454 13.86 2.55 21.39
CA LYS A 454 15.28 2.85 21.27
C LYS A 454 15.83 2.29 19.96
N ASP A 455 16.72 3.05 19.33
CA ASP A 455 17.51 2.55 18.22
C ASP A 455 18.46 1.41 18.64
N LYS A 456 19.14 0.81 17.69
CA LYS A 456 20.12 -0.27 17.92
C LYS A 456 21.28 0.12 18.86
N ASP A 457 21.55 1.42 19.01
CA ASP A 457 22.57 1.96 19.91
C ASP A 457 22.02 2.29 21.30
N GLY A 458 20.74 1.98 21.57
CA GLY A 458 20.06 2.25 22.83
C GLY A 458 19.63 3.71 23.03
N ARG A 459 19.66 4.55 21.99
CA ARG A 459 19.23 5.95 22.03
C ARG A 459 17.72 6.05 21.78
N LEU A 460 17.05 6.93 22.51
CA LEU A 460 15.64 7.21 22.28
C LEU A 460 15.48 7.93 20.93
N LEU A 461 14.74 7.34 20.00
CA LEU A 461 14.49 7.90 18.66
C LEU A 461 13.71 9.23 18.73
N PHE A 462 12.89 9.41 19.74
CA PHE A 462 11.96 10.52 19.90
C PHE A 462 12.34 11.56 20.96
N ALA A 463 13.60 11.65 21.35
CA ALA A 463 14.07 12.69 22.27
C ALA A 463 13.97 14.08 21.61
N GLY A 464 12.77 14.69 21.61
CA GLY A 464 12.59 16.09 21.19
C GLY A 464 11.63 16.37 20.02
N LEU A 465 10.88 15.41 19.50
CA LEU A 465 9.91 15.67 18.43
C LEU A 465 8.61 16.30 18.97
N GLN A 466 8.43 17.61 18.72
CA GLN A 466 7.23 18.37 19.07
C GLN A 466 6.12 18.32 18.00
N ALA A 467 6.35 17.82 16.77
CA ALA A 467 5.37 17.89 15.68
C ALA A 467 5.39 16.65 14.79
N PHE A 468 4.46 15.74 15.01
CA PHE A 468 4.32 14.47 14.30
C PHE A 468 3.57 14.55 12.95
N ARG A 469 3.00 15.70 12.60
CA ARG A 469 2.17 15.86 11.39
C ARG A 469 2.95 15.99 10.07
N GLN A 470 4.28 15.87 10.07
CA GLN A 470 5.14 16.09 8.88
C GLN A 470 6.29 15.08 8.79
N LEU A 471 6.05 13.79 8.98
CA LEU A 471 7.11 12.78 8.78
C LEU A 471 7.33 12.42 7.31
N TRP A 472 6.33 12.66 6.46
CA TRP A 472 6.48 12.48 5.02
C TRP A 472 6.47 13.84 4.33
N PRO A 473 7.59 14.20 3.69
CA PRO A 473 7.79 15.49 3.03
C PRO A 473 6.93 15.67 1.77
#